data_7e134d734224e271b3ce3d5c08b684d3
#
_entry.id   7e134d734224e271b3ce3d5c08b684d3
#
_cell.length_a   1.000
_cell.length_b   1.000
_cell.length_c   1.000
_cell.angle_alpha   90.00
_cell.angle_beta   90.00
_cell.angle_gamma   90.00
#
_symmetry.space_group_name_H-M   'P 1'
#
loop_
_entity.id
_entity.type
_entity.pdbx_description
1 polymer ?
#
loop_
_entity_poly.entity_id
_entity_poly.type
_entity_poly.pdbx_seq_one_letter_code
_entity_poly.pdbx_strand_id
1 'polypeptide(L)'
;MDIRQLEALLAVAEEGSFTAAADRLHTVQSNVSGHVRQLEAELGVQLLVRSRRGTVPTEFGVRVIDRARAIRSEIEALHKDVSMLQGLETGHATLGVVGIWWFAFPSLRRIDRFEELQQPGGSTEPH
;
A
#
# COMPACT_ATOMS: atom_id res chain seq x y z
N MET A 1 -12.61 4.72 -5.26
CA MET A 1 -11.72 3.59 -4.90
C MET A 1 -10.89 3.95 -3.70
N ASP A 2 -10.79 3.05 -2.75
CA ASP A 2 -9.91 3.32 -1.63
C ASP A 2 -9.20 2.02 -1.23
N ILE A 3 -8.28 2.15 -0.29
CA ILE A 3 -7.46 1.03 0.13
C ILE A 3 -8.25 -0.09 0.74
N ARG A 4 -9.32 0.22 1.46
CA ARG A 4 -10.13 -0.83 2.08
C ARG A 4 -10.80 -1.69 1.03
N GLN A 5 -11.19 -1.09 -0.08
CA GLN A 5 -11.80 -1.84 -1.17
C GLN A 5 -10.77 -2.77 -1.81
N LEU A 6 -9.55 -2.29 -1.97
CA LEU A 6 -8.50 -3.11 -2.54
C LEU A 6 -8.11 -4.24 -1.59
N GLU A 7 -8.06 -3.95 -0.31
CA GLU A 7 -7.75 -4.98 0.67
C GLU A 7 -8.83 -6.05 0.72
N ALA A 8 -10.09 -5.64 0.59
CA ALA A 8 -11.18 -6.60 0.58
C ALA A 8 -11.06 -7.51 -0.63
N LEU A 9 -10.77 -6.96 -1.78
CA LEU A 9 -10.61 -7.74 -2.99
C LEU A 9 -9.45 -8.73 -2.84
N LEU A 10 -8.32 -8.26 -2.34
CA LEU A 10 -7.15 -9.13 -2.17
C LEU A 10 -7.42 -10.25 -1.18
N ALA A 11 -8.10 -9.93 -0.09
CA ALA A 11 -8.39 -10.93 0.92
C ALA A 11 -9.31 -12.01 0.37
N VAL A 12 -10.34 -11.63 -0.39
CA VAL A 12 -11.23 -12.62 -0.96
C VAL A 12 -10.50 -13.47 -1.99
N ALA A 13 -9.67 -12.86 -2.80
CA ALA A 13 -8.94 -13.59 -3.82
C ALA A 13 -7.96 -14.58 -3.19
N GLU A 14 -7.31 -14.17 -2.12
CA GLU A 14 -6.30 -15.01 -1.48
C GLU A 14 -6.93 -16.10 -0.61
N GLU A 15 -8.04 -15.79 0.04
CA GLU A 15 -8.69 -16.77 0.91
C GLU A 15 -9.68 -17.67 0.17
N GLY A 16 -10.15 -17.23 -0.98
CA GLY A 16 -11.10 -18.01 -1.75
C GLY A 16 -12.53 -17.92 -1.27
N SER A 17 -12.81 -17.10 -0.29
CA SER A 17 -14.18 -16.91 0.16
C SER A 17 -14.35 -15.58 0.89
N PHE A 18 -15.56 -15.05 0.86
CA PHE A 18 -15.86 -13.79 1.54
C PHE A 18 -15.83 -13.98 3.05
N THR A 19 -16.26 -15.13 3.52
CA THR A 19 -16.27 -15.41 4.97
C THR A 19 -14.87 -15.46 5.53
N ALA A 20 -13.98 -16.18 4.85
CA ALA A 20 -12.60 -16.28 5.31
C ALA A 20 -11.89 -14.93 5.21
N ALA A 21 -12.22 -14.16 4.18
CA ALA A 21 -11.65 -12.82 4.04
C ALA A 21 -12.08 -11.93 5.20
N ALA A 22 -13.34 -12.00 5.58
CA ALA A 22 -13.85 -11.20 6.69
C ALA A 22 -13.15 -11.57 8.00
N ASP A 23 -12.91 -12.85 8.23
CA ASP A 23 -12.20 -13.28 9.40
C ASP A 23 -10.79 -12.73 9.41
N ARG A 24 -10.11 -12.78 8.27
CA ARG A 24 -8.75 -12.31 8.16
C ARG A 24 -8.67 -10.80 8.41
N LEU A 25 -9.66 -10.07 7.95
CA LEU A 25 -9.67 -8.62 8.10
C LEU A 25 -10.35 -8.16 9.39
N HIS A 26 -10.76 -9.10 10.22
CA HIS A 26 -11.39 -8.81 11.51
C HIS A 26 -12.63 -7.94 11.34
N THR A 27 -13.47 -8.34 10.40
CA THR A 27 -14.70 -7.61 10.13
C THR A 27 -15.80 -8.61 9.76
N VAL A 28 -16.94 -8.12 9.31
CA VAL A 28 -18.05 -8.99 8.94
C VAL A 28 -18.12 -9.12 7.42
N GLN A 29 -18.70 -10.22 6.98
CA GLN A 29 -18.77 -10.52 5.57
C GLN A 29 -19.47 -9.43 4.75
N SER A 30 -20.51 -8.80 5.30
CA SER A 30 -21.22 -7.77 4.58
C SER A 30 -20.34 -6.57 4.26
N ASN A 31 -19.37 -6.26 5.13
CA ASN A 31 -18.45 -5.17 4.85
C ASN A 31 -17.54 -5.53 3.69
N VAL A 32 -17.02 -6.73 3.69
CA VAL A 32 -16.13 -7.18 2.64
C VAL A 32 -16.86 -7.20 1.30
N SER A 33 -18.06 -7.78 1.28
CA SER A 33 -18.79 -7.84 0.04
C SER A 33 -19.23 -6.45 -0.42
N GLY A 34 -19.54 -5.57 0.50
CA GLY A 34 -19.87 -4.19 0.17
C GLY A 34 -18.72 -3.47 -0.50
N HIS A 35 -17.52 -3.63 0.05
CA HIS A 35 -16.32 -3.00 -0.53
C HIS A 35 -16.03 -3.53 -1.93
N VAL A 36 -16.15 -4.83 -2.13
CA VAL A 36 -15.90 -5.41 -3.44
C VAL A 36 -16.95 -4.93 -4.43
N ARG A 37 -18.20 -4.89 -4.01
CA ARG A 37 -19.27 -4.43 -4.88
C ARG A 37 -19.09 -2.98 -5.29
N GLN A 38 -18.64 -2.15 -4.37
CA GLN A 38 -18.40 -0.75 -4.67
C GLN A 38 -17.28 -0.60 -5.69
N LEU A 39 -16.25 -1.41 -5.55
CA LEU A 39 -15.14 -1.38 -6.47
C LEU A 39 -15.59 -1.86 -7.86
N GLU A 40 -16.40 -2.90 -7.90
CA GLU A 40 -16.92 -3.41 -9.17
C GLU A 40 -17.80 -2.36 -9.84
N ALA A 41 -18.62 -1.67 -9.05
CA ALA A 41 -19.48 -0.64 -9.59
C ALA A 41 -18.67 0.51 -10.17
N GLU A 42 -17.62 0.89 -9.49
CA GLU A 42 -16.79 1.98 -9.97
C GLU A 42 -16.08 1.61 -11.28
N LEU A 43 -15.58 0.41 -11.36
CA LEU A 43 -14.83 -0.03 -12.54
C LEU A 43 -15.74 -0.53 -13.65
N GLY A 44 -16.99 -0.80 -13.32
CA GLY A 44 -17.95 -1.23 -14.33
C GLY A 44 -17.76 -2.65 -14.81
N VAL A 45 -17.05 -3.48 -14.05
CA VAL A 45 -16.80 -4.88 -14.42
C VAL A 45 -16.92 -5.75 -13.18
N GLN A 46 -17.15 -7.02 -13.39
CA GLN A 46 -17.18 -7.96 -12.30
C GLN A 46 -15.77 -8.45 -12.06
N LEU A 47 -15.34 -8.46 -10.84
CA LEU A 47 -13.99 -8.85 -10.49
C LEU A 47 -13.90 -10.25 -9.93
N LEU A 48 -14.98 -10.70 -9.29
CA LEU A 48 -15.02 -12.02 -8.67
C LEU A 48 -16.29 -12.74 -9.07
N VAL A 49 -16.21 -14.05 -9.20
CA VAL A 49 -17.40 -14.86 -9.48
C VAL A 49 -17.37 -16.10 -8.60
N ARG A 50 -18.54 -16.64 -8.33
CA ARG A 50 -18.65 -17.85 -7.57
C ARG A 50 -18.45 -19.03 -8.47
N SER A 51 -17.73 -20.02 -8.01
CA SER A 51 -17.55 -21.26 -8.75
C SER A 51 -17.65 -22.40 -7.76
N ARG A 52 -17.55 -23.62 -8.23
CA ARG A 52 -17.59 -24.77 -7.36
C ARG A 52 -16.46 -24.77 -6.38
N ARG A 53 -15.36 -24.17 -6.74
CA ARG A 53 -14.20 -24.13 -5.87
C ARG A 53 -14.20 -22.93 -4.95
N GLY A 54 -15.27 -22.17 -4.94
CA GLY A 54 -15.35 -20.99 -4.12
C GLY A 54 -15.34 -19.76 -5.00
N THR A 55 -14.91 -18.65 -4.45
CA THR A 55 -14.89 -17.40 -5.18
C THR A 55 -13.58 -17.26 -5.92
N VAL A 56 -13.65 -17.02 -7.20
CA VAL A 56 -12.45 -16.89 -8.03
C VAL A 56 -12.50 -15.58 -8.82
N PRO A 57 -11.36 -15.03 -9.20
CA PRO A 57 -11.35 -13.78 -9.96
C PRO A 57 -11.72 -14.00 -11.42
N THR A 58 -12.35 -12.98 -12.00
CA THR A 58 -12.58 -12.95 -13.44
C THR A 58 -11.28 -12.51 -14.11
N GLU A 59 -11.31 -12.42 -15.41
CA GLU A 59 -10.19 -11.93 -16.18
C GLU A 59 -9.86 -10.50 -15.75
N PHE A 60 -10.89 -9.68 -15.53
CA PHE A 60 -10.69 -8.32 -15.04
C PHE A 60 -10.14 -8.35 -13.62
N GLY A 61 -10.66 -9.27 -12.82
CA GLY A 61 -10.20 -9.40 -11.43
C GLY A 61 -8.73 -9.71 -11.33
N VAL A 62 -8.23 -10.59 -12.20
CA VAL A 62 -6.81 -10.94 -12.18
C VAL A 62 -5.95 -9.69 -12.37
N ARG A 63 -6.33 -8.85 -13.32
CA ARG A 63 -5.56 -7.64 -13.58
C ARG A 63 -5.64 -6.66 -12.44
N VAL A 64 -6.83 -6.48 -11.90
CA VAL A 64 -6.99 -5.54 -10.78
C VAL A 64 -6.27 -6.06 -9.55
N ILE A 65 -6.30 -7.36 -9.31
CA ILE A 65 -5.61 -7.97 -8.18
C ILE A 65 -4.10 -7.76 -8.30
N ASP A 66 -3.55 -7.92 -9.48
CA ASP A 66 -2.12 -7.71 -9.67
C ASP A 66 -1.73 -6.27 -9.32
N ARG A 67 -2.52 -5.32 -9.77
CA ARG A 67 -2.24 -3.92 -9.45
C ARG A 67 -2.45 -3.63 -7.98
N ALA A 68 -3.47 -4.23 -7.40
CA ALA A 68 -3.76 -4.03 -5.98
C ALA A 68 -2.62 -4.57 -5.13
N ARG A 69 -2.00 -5.67 -5.52
CA ARG A 69 -0.86 -6.20 -4.79
C ARG A 69 0.32 -5.25 -4.86
N ALA A 70 0.53 -4.61 -6.00
CA ALA A 70 1.60 -3.65 -6.14
C ALA A 70 1.35 -2.44 -5.25
N ILE A 71 0.09 -1.98 -5.18
CA ILE A 71 -0.26 -0.87 -4.32
C ILE A 71 -0.04 -1.24 -2.86
N ARG A 72 -0.44 -2.44 -2.47
CA ARG A 72 -0.24 -2.90 -1.09
C ARG A 72 1.24 -2.93 -0.74
N SER A 73 2.06 -3.40 -1.66
CA SER A 73 3.51 -3.44 -1.44
C SER A 73 4.07 -2.04 -1.24
N GLU A 74 3.59 -1.07 -2.00
CA GLU A 74 4.06 0.30 -1.83
C GLU A 74 3.65 0.88 -0.49
N ILE A 75 2.46 0.56 -0.03
CA ILE A 75 2.02 1.02 1.26
C ILE A 75 2.87 0.40 2.36
N GLU A 76 3.18 -0.89 2.22
CA GLU A 76 4.03 -1.57 3.19
C GLU A 76 5.43 -0.97 3.19
N ALA A 77 5.93 -0.63 2.02
CA ALA A 77 7.24 -0.02 1.91
C ALA A 77 7.25 1.36 2.58
N LEU A 78 6.16 2.08 2.43
CA LEU A 78 6.03 3.38 3.07
C LEU A 78 6.12 3.25 4.59
N HIS A 79 5.36 2.31 5.16
CA HIS A 79 5.39 2.08 6.60
C HIS A 79 6.78 1.66 7.07
N LYS A 80 7.42 0.82 6.30
CA LYS A 80 8.73 0.34 6.65
C LYS A 80 9.76 1.46 6.65
N ASP A 81 9.69 2.31 5.65
CA ASP A 81 10.61 3.44 5.56
C ASP A 81 10.47 4.36 6.76
N VAL A 82 9.23 4.66 7.13
CA VAL A 82 8.98 5.51 8.27
C VAL A 82 9.49 4.86 9.55
N SER A 83 9.22 3.57 9.72
CA SER A 83 9.69 2.86 10.91
C SER A 83 11.20 2.86 11.01
N MET A 84 11.85 2.70 9.89
CA MET A 84 13.30 2.68 9.87
C MET A 84 13.87 4.01 10.30
N LEU A 85 13.27 5.10 9.80
CA LEU A 85 13.73 6.41 10.19
C LEU A 85 13.45 6.70 11.66
N GLN A 86 12.30 6.27 12.16
CA GLN A 86 11.98 6.43 13.55
C GLN A 86 12.96 5.66 14.43
N GLY A 87 13.31 4.47 14.01
CA GLY A 87 14.24 3.66 14.74
C GLY A 87 15.60 4.32 14.82
N LEU A 88 16.04 4.90 13.73
CA LEU A 88 17.31 5.56 13.70
C LEU A 88 17.30 6.79 14.59
N GLU A 89 16.21 7.52 14.55
CA GLU A 89 16.11 8.69 15.36
C GLU A 89 16.14 8.37 16.82
N THR A 90 15.37 7.40 17.25
CA THR A 90 15.34 7.06 18.64
C THR A 90 16.61 6.34 19.01
N GLY A 91 17.30 5.80 18.05
CA GLY A 91 18.48 5.05 18.32
C GLY A 91 19.67 5.90 18.51
N HIS A 92 19.71 7.07 18.24
CA HIS A 92 20.82 7.92 18.41
C HIS A 92 21.55 8.19 17.17
N ALA A 93 20.98 8.04 16.16
CA ALA A 93 21.65 8.31 14.97
C ALA A 93 21.27 9.62 14.46
N THR A 94 21.26 10.56 15.25
CA THR A 94 20.91 11.87 14.84
C THR A 94 21.71 12.29 13.70
N LEU A 95 22.94 11.89 13.66
CA LEU A 95 23.78 12.30 12.65
C LEU A 95 23.37 11.83 11.34
N GLY A 96 23.06 10.68 11.20
CA GLY A 96 22.79 10.10 9.96
C GLY A 96 21.39 10.32 9.43
N VAL A 97 20.55 10.98 10.17
CA VAL A 97 19.20 11.17 9.74
C VAL A 97 19.06 11.78 8.35
N VAL A 98 19.75 12.84 8.11
CA VAL A 98 19.66 13.49 6.81
C VAL A 98 20.24 12.60 5.72
N GLY A 99 21.33 11.99 6.00
CA GLY A 99 21.94 11.10 5.03
C GLY A 99 21.07 9.91 4.72
N ILE A 100 20.39 9.40 5.72
CA ILE A 100 19.51 8.27 5.55
C ILE A 100 18.35 8.65 4.67
N TRP A 101 17.80 9.81 4.86
CA TRP A 101 16.72 10.29 4.05
C TRP A 101 17.16 10.35 2.60
N TRP A 102 18.36 10.82 2.39
CA TRP A 102 18.90 10.98 1.08
C TRP A 102 19.00 9.64 0.35
N PHE A 103 19.40 8.62 1.05
CA PHE A 103 19.50 7.31 0.46
C PHE A 103 18.20 6.56 0.41
N ALA A 104 17.44 6.63 1.45
CA ALA A 104 16.19 5.89 1.52
C ALA A 104 15.11 6.41 0.58
N PHE A 105 15.16 7.68 0.26
CA PHE A 105 14.16 8.27 -0.59
C PHE A 105 14.76 8.98 -1.78
N PRO A 106 15.10 8.22 -2.78
CA PRO A 106 15.67 8.84 -3.97
C PRO A 106 14.78 9.88 -4.61
N SER A 107 13.46 9.71 -4.47
CA SER A 107 12.56 10.69 -5.06
C SER A 107 12.64 12.04 -4.36
N LEU A 108 13.03 12.05 -3.13
CA LEU A 108 13.17 13.29 -2.40
C LEU A 108 14.35 14.10 -2.91
N ARG A 109 15.33 13.44 -3.46
CA ARG A 109 16.46 14.15 -3.99
C ARG A 109 16.05 15.08 -5.10
N ARG A 110 15.08 14.67 -5.87
CA ARG A 110 14.61 15.51 -6.93
C ARG A 110 13.88 16.72 -6.42
N ILE A 111 13.09 16.52 -5.41
CA ILE A 111 12.35 17.59 -4.80
C ILE A 111 13.32 18.50 -4.11
N ASP A 112 14.26 17.93 -3.43
CA ASP A 112 15.21 18.67 -2.71
C ASP A 112 16.04 19.55 -3.56
N ARG A 113 16.14 19.26 -4.78
CA ARG A 113 16.91 20.05 -5.65
C ARG A 113 16.37 21.45 -5.67
N PHE A 114 15.13 21.60 -5.46
CA PHE A 114 14.58 22.90 -5.42
C PHE A 114 14.87 23.49 -4.11
N GLU A 115 14.72 22.79 -3.09
CA GLU A 115 14.88 23.32 -1.82
C GLU A 115 16.27 23.50 -1.45
N GLU A 116 17.12 22.83 -2.07
CA GLU A 116 18.47 22.96 -1.86
C GLU A 116 18.89 24.35 -1.96
N LEU A 117 18.24 25.06 -2.78
CA LEU A 117 18.56 26.41 -2.95
C LEU A 117 18.22 27.23 -1.76
N GLN A 118 17.30 26.82 -1.02
CA GLN A 118 16.93 27.57 0.09
C GLN A 118 17.50 26.97 1.33
N GLN A 119 18.06 25.88 1.26
CA GLN A 119 18.54 25.27 2.39
C GLN A 119 19.78 25.68 2.75
N PRO A 120 20.05 26.27 3.61
CA PRO A 120 21.30 26.73 3.95
C PRO A 120 22.00 25.57 4.38
N GLY A 121 22.46 25.37 4.41
CA GLY A 121 23.07 24.50 4.82
C GLY A 121 22.82 23.53 5.42
N GLY A 122 22.52 23.50 5.48
CA GLY A 122 22.36 22.84 5.78
C GLY A 122 22.74 21.96 5.99
N SER A 123 22.87 22.00 6.03
CA SER A 123 23.10 21.32 6.17
C SER A 123 23.60 20.43 6.01
N THR A 124 23.79 20.33 5.99
CA THR A 124 24.19 19.62 5.90
C THR A 124 24.37 18.80 5.19
N GLU A 125 24.14 18.64 4.65
CA GLU A 125 24.15 17.92 4.05
C GLU A 125 24.61 17.47 3.39
N PRO A 126 24.76 17.09 3.18
CA PRO A 126 25.38 16.64 2.52
C PRO A 126 24.96 16.43 1.51
N HIS A 127 24.71 16.61 1.18
CA HIS A 127 24.26 16.30 0.26
C HIS A 127 24.81 16.25 -0.49
#